data_8d7b6104f8140926bdd9feaff113285c
#
_entry.id   8d7b6104f8140926bdd9feaff113285c
#
_cell.length_a   1.000
_cell.length_b   1.000
_cell.length_c   1.000
_cell.angle_alpha   90.00
_cell.angle_beta   90.00
_cell.angle_gamma   90.00
#
_symmetry.space_group_name_H-M   'P 1'
#
loop_
_entity.id
_entity.type
_entity.pdbx_description
1 polymer ?
#
loop_
_entity_poly.entity_id
_entity_poly.type
_entity_poly.pdbx_seq_one_letter_code
_entity_poly.pdbx_strand_id
1 'polypeptide(L)'
;EVGSKYDFGSFMATAALFSIEKPSGGLDQGVYKTNGEQRNLGMELYAYGEAARGLRLLGGVTWLKPEITRSATPALVGNRPIGTSRLLANLGVEWDVAALEGLTLVGDLAYTGAQFVDQANRLRIPGWTRTDLGLRYATRIAGRKTTLRATVQNVADRKAWAGVTSWGAVSPMIPRTFVVSASVDF
;
A
#
# COMPACT_ATOMS: atom_id res chain seq x y z
N GLU A 1 19.44 5.06 -5.80
CA GLU A 1 18.43 4.34 -6.57
C GLU A 1 18.91 4.18 -8.01
N VAL A 2 18.64 3.03 -8.60
CA VAL A 2 18.81 2.76 -10.01
C VAL A 2 17.57 2.02 -10.51
N GLY A 3 17.02 2.45 -11.63
CA GLY A 3 15.81 1.87 -12.16
C GLY A 3 15.65 2.07 -13.66
N SER A 4 14.62 1.46 -14.19
CA SER A 4 14.20 1.61 -15.57
C SER A 4 12.70 1.81 -15.66
N LYS A 5 12.28 2.52 -16.67
CA LYS A 5 10.89 2.76 -17.02
C LYS A 5 10.71 2.41 -18.49
N TYR A 6 9.72 1.58 -18.77
CA TYR A 6 9.40 1.19 -20.13
C TYR A 6 7.96 1.57 -20.46
N ASP A 7 7.80 2.27 -21.56
CA ASP A 7 6.52 2.74 -22.08
C ASP A 7 6.12 1.87 -23.28
N PHE A 8 5.02 1.13 -23.12
CA PHE A 8 4.40 0.31 -24.17
C PHE A 8 3.31 1.07 -24.95
N GLY A 9 3.21 2.40 -24.74
CA GLY A 9 2.17 3.26 -25.30
C GLY A 9 0.95 3.37 -24.38
N SER A 10 0.07 2.38 -24.36
CA SER A 10 -1.10 2.36 -23.47
C SER A 10 -0.80 1.87 -22.05
N PHE A 11 0.34 1.24 -21.85
CA PHE A 11 0.74 0.61 -20.59
C PHE A 11 2.19 0.93 -20.25
N MET A 12 2.48 1.20 -19.00
CA MET A 12 3.80 1.55 -18.52
C MET A 12 4.23 0.62 -17.38
N ALA A 13 5.50 0.22 -17.39
CA ALA A 13 6.10 -0.56 -16.32
C ALA A 13 7.39 0.11 -15.84
N THR A 14 7.64 0.02 -14.53
CA THR A 14 8.86 0.51 -13.89
C THR A 14 9.46 -0.57 -13.01
N ALA A 15 10.78 -0.61 -12.93
CA ALA A 15 11.53 -1.43 -12.00
C ALA A 15 12.64 -0.58 -11.39
N ALA A 16 12.81 -0.66 -10.07
CA ALA A 16 13.85 0.06 -9.36
C ALA A 16 14.49 -0.80 -8.28
N LEU A 17 15.79 -0.60 -8.06
CA LEU A 17 16.55 -1.06 -6.90
C LEU A 17 16.97 0.16 -6.11
N PHE A 18 16.82 0.13 -4.80
CA PHE A 18 17.14 1.28 -3.96
C PHE A 18 17.76 0.90 -2.63
N SER A 19 18.50 1.84 -2.06
CA SER A 19 18.97 1.81 -0.69
C SER A 19 18.61 3.13 -0.02
N ILE A 20 17.87 3.07 1.08
CA ILE A 20 17.47 4.23 1.86
C ILE A 20 18.05 4.08 3.27
N GLU A 21 18.87 5.03 3.67
CA GLU A 21 19.38 5.14 5.03
C GLU A 21 18.61 6.23 5.77
N LYS A 22 18.12 5.92 6.95
CA LYS A 22 17.35 6.83 7.78
C LYS A 22 17.96 6.89 9.17
N PRO A 23 18.46 8.05 9.61
CA PRO A 23 18.88 8.23 10.99
C PRO A 23 17.69 8.10 11.93
N SER A 24 17.92 7.52 13.11
CA SER A 24 16.93 7.44 14.17
C SER A 24 17.50 8.02 15.47
N GLY A 25 16.65 8.74 16.20
CA GLY A 25 16.98 9.32 17.48
C GLY A 25 16.52 8.46 18.65
N GLY A 26 17.20 8.58 19.75
CA GLY A 26 16.87 7.96 21.01
C GLY A 26 17.46 8.74 22.20
N LEU A 27 16.97 8.44 23.38
CA LEU A 27 17.57 8.95 24.62
C LEU A 27 18.88 8.24 24.88
N ASP A 28 19.91 9.02 25.11
CA ASP A 28 21.22 8.56 25.56
C ASP A 28 21.60 9.41 26.78
N GLN A 29 21.69 8.76 27.95
CA GLN A 29 21.95 9.42 29.26
C GLN A 29 21.02 10.62 29.53
N GLY A 30 19.71 10.50 29.16
CA GLY A 30 18.74 11.55 29.36
C GLY A 30 18.74 12.67 28.30
N VAL A 31 19.62 12.62 27.31
CA VAL A 31 19.70 13.55 26.19
C VAL A 31 19.23 12.89 24.92
N TYR A 32 18.31 13.53 24.19
CA TYR A 32 17.87 13.04 22.90
C TYR A 32 18.96 13.28 21.84
N LYS A 33 19.43 12.22 21.21
CA LYS A 33 20.50 12.27 20.21
C LYS A 33 20.14 11.40 19.00
N THR A 34 20.71 11.71 17.86
CA THR A 34 20.71 10.82 16.68
C THR A 34 21.78 9.73 16.88
N ASN A 35 21.39 8.64 17.52
CA ASN A 35 22.29 7.56 17.94
C ASN A 35 21.94 6.21 17.31
N GLY A 36 21.02 6.20 16.36
CA GLY A 36 20.61 5.04 15.61
C GLY A 36 20.56 5.30 14.09
N GLU A 37 20.45 4.22 13.34
CA GLU A 37 20.27 4.25 11.89
C GLU A 37 19.55 2.98 11.45
N GLN A 38 18.69 3.12 10.46
CA GLN A 38 18.08 1.99 9.76
C GLN A 38 18.36 2.11 8.28
N ARG A 39 18.57 0.97 7.61
CA ARG A 39 18.73 0.86 6.17
C ARG A 39 17.64 -0.03 5.58
N ASN A 40 17.06 0.42 4.51
CA ASN A 40 16.09 -0.32 3.73
C ASN A 40 16.68 -0.55 2.32
N LEU A 41 17.15 -1.75 2.05
CA LEU A 41 17.43 -2.18 0.69
C LEU A 41 16.12 -2.68 0.09
N GLY A 42 15.83 -2.32 -1.15
CA GLY A 42 14.57 -2.71 -1.76
C GLY A 42 14.61 -2.85 -3.26
N MET A 43 13.60 -3.55 -3.76
CA MET A 43 13.24 -3.64 -5.16
C MET A 43 11.76 -3.28 -5.30
N GLU A 44 11.46 -2.47 -6.30
CA GLU A 44 10.10 -2.11 -6.67
C GLU A 44 9.83 -2.48 -8.12
N LEU A 45 8.67 -3.07 -8.34
CA LEU A 45 8.07 -3.28 -9.65
C LEU A 45 6.73 -2.59 -9.64
N TYR A 46 6.47 -1.75 -10.62
CA TYR A 46 5.23 -1.02 -10.74
C TYR A 46 4.74 -1.00 -12.17
N ALA A 47 3.43 -1.11 -12.36
CA ALA A 47 2.84 -1.07 -13.68
C ALA A 47 1.48 -0.38 -13.65
N TYR A 48 1.18 0.41 -14.69
CA TYR A 48 -0.11 1.07 -14.83
C TYR A 48 -0.42 1.39 -16.28
N GLY A 49 -1.70 1.48 -16.57
CA GLY A 49 -2.20 1.86 -17.89
C GLY A 49 -3.34 0.98 -18.36
N GLU A 50 -3.68 1.09 -19.62
CA GLU A 50 -4.69 0.29 -20.29
C GLU A 50 -4.04 -0.98 -20.84
N ALA A 51 -4.23 -2.10 -20.11
CA ALA A 51 -3.68 -3.41 -20.48
C ALA A 51 -4.41 -4.05 -21.67
N ALA A 52 -5.69 -3.72 -21.82
CA ALA A 52 -6.53 -4.08 -22.96
C ALA A 52 -7.65 -3.04 -23.05
N ARG A 53 -8.33 -2.96 -24.20
CA ARG A 53 -9.42 -2.00 -24.42
C ARG A 53 -10.46 -2.03 -23.29
N GLY A 54 -10.58 -0.93 -22.56
CA GLY A 54 -11.48 -0.78 -21.41
C GLY A 54 -11.03 -1.49 -20.15
N LEU A 55 -9.83 -2.10 -20.12
CA LEU A 55 -9.25 -2.73 -18.93
C LEU A 55 -8.01 -1.95 -18.49
N ARG A 56 -8.14 -1.22 -17.40
CA ARG A 56 -7.05 -0.44 -16.79
C ARG A 56 -6.52 -1.14 -15.54
N LEU A 57 -5.21 -1.20 -15.42
CA LEU A 57 -4.51 -1.76 -14.30
C LEU A 57 -3.62 -0.69 -13.65
N LEU A 58 -3.48 -0.77 -12.34
CA LEU A 58 -2.56 0.02 -11.55
C LEU A 58 -2.07 -0.85 -10.41
N GLY A 59 -0.79 -1.16 -10.36
CA GLY A 59 -0.32 -2.01 -9.28
C GLY A 59 1.17 -2.07 -9.16
N GLY A 60 1.63 -2.63 -8.05
CA GLY A 60 3.04 -2.81 -7.80
C GLY A 60 3.33 -3.73 -6.66
N VAL A 61 4.59 -4.11 -6.60
CA VAL A 61 5.16 -4.95 -5.55
C VAL A 61 6.47 -4.33 -5.09
N THR A 62 6.61 -4.18 -3.78
CA THR A 62 7.85 -3.73 -3.14
C THR A 62 8.38 -4.82 -2.23
N TRP A 63 9.60 -5.27 -2.48
CA TRP A 63 10.37 -6.13 -1.57
C TRP A 63 11.38 -5.30 -0.82
N LEU A 64 11.42 -5.47 0.50
CA LEU A 64 12.32 -4.76 1.40
C LEU A 64 13.18 -5.74 2.19
N LYS A 65 14.43 -5.38 2.38
CA LYS A 65 15.31 -5.89 3.43
C LYS A 65 15.59 -4.77 4.43
N PRO A 66 14.66 -4.51 5.35
CA PRO A 66 14.83 -3.47 6.36
C PRO A 66 15.69 -3.98 7.51
N GLU A 67 16.62 -3.17 7.98
CA GLU A 67 17.60 -3.53 9.01
C GLU A 67 17.98 -2.31 9.85
N ILE A 68 18.09 -2.48 11.16
CA ILE A 68 18.71 -1.49 12.05
C ILE A 68 20.23 -1.69 11.92
N THR A 69 20.92 -0.72 11.33
CA THR A 69 22.37 -0.78 11.06
C THR A 69 23.19 -0.19 12.22
N ARG A 70 22.59 0.71 13.00
CA ARG A 70 23.20 1.31 14.20
C ARG A 70 22.15 1.54 15.28
N SER A 71 22.51 1.25 16.52
CA SER A 71 21.66 1.48 17.69
C SER A 71 22.52 1.71 18.94
N ALA A 72 22.05 2.55 19.87
CA ALA A 72 22.61 2.67 21.22
C ALA A 72 22.54 1.35 22.01
N THR A 73 21.61 0.47 21.62
CA THR A 73 21.48 -0.89 22.17
C THR A 73 22.04 -1.90 21.16
N PRO A 74 23.25 -2.42 21.31
CA PRO A 74 23.90 -3.28 20.32
C PRO A 74 23.08 -4.53 19.91
N ALA A 75 22.31 -5.09 20.85
CA ALA A 75 21.45 -6.24 20.61
C ALA A 75 20.31 -6.01 19.60
N LEU A 76 20.04 -4.76 19.22
CA LEU A 76 19.03 -4.41 18.23
C LEU A 76 19.60 -4.31 16.81
N VAL A 77 20.92 -4.26 16.66
CA VAL A 77 21.58 -4.23 15.34
C VAL A 77 21.29 -5.55 14.60
N GLY A 78 20.91 -5.46 13.35
CA GLY A 78 20.48 -6.59 12.53
C GLY A 78 18.97 -6.87 12.60
N ASN A 79 18.25 -6.34 13.59
CA ASN A 79 16.81 -6.48 13.69
C ASN A 79 16.07 -5.61 12.65
N ARG A 80 14.83 -5.99 12.38
CA ARG A 80 13.94 -5.16 11.57
C ARG A 80 13.34 -4.02 12.37
N PRO A 81 13.25 -2.80 11.81
CA PRO A 81 12.50 -1.72 12.44
C PRO A 81 11.03 -2.10 12.68
N ILE A 82 10.48 -1.59 13.77
CA ILE A 82 9.06 -1.76 14.12
C ILE A 82 8.18 -1.29 12.96
N GLY A 83 7.10 -2.02 12.68
CA GLY A 83 6.09 -1.65 11.70
C GLY A 83 6.53 -1.79 10.24
N THR A 84 7.73 -2.32 9.97
CA THR A 84 8.23 -2.46 8.60
C THR A 84 7.98 -3.86 8.07
N SER A 85 7.22 -3.95 6.96
CA SER A 85 6.99 -5.19 6.22
C SER A 85 8.12 -5.46 5.22
N ARG A 86 8.37 -6.75 4.91
CA ARG A 86 9.30 -7.14 3.84
C ARG A 86 8.66 -7.17 2.47
N LEU A 87 7.33 -7.28 2.41
CA LEU A 87 6.60 -7.39 1.16
C LEU A 87 5.33 -6.56 1.24
N LEU A 88 5.19 -5.66 0.30
CA LEU A 88 3.99 -4.87 0.05
C LEU A 88 3.57 -5.14 -1.40
N ALA A 89 2.28 -5.31 -1.63
CA ALA A 89 1.75 -5.40 -2.98
C ALA A 89 0.37 -4.74 -3.04
N ASN A 90 0.09 -4.11 -4.17
CA ASN A 90 -1.23 -3.59 -4.48
C ASN A 90 -1.59 -3.86 -5.94
N LEU A 91 -2.87 -3.98 -6.22
CA LEU A 91 -3.41 -4.10 -7.57
C LEU A 91 -4.79 -3.47 -7.60
N GLY A 92 -4.94 -2.43 -8.40
CA GLY A 92 -6.22 -1.84 -8.79
C GLY A 92 -6.56 -2.25 -10.22
N VAL A 93 -7.81 -2.60 -10.43
CA VAL A 93 -8.37 -3.00 -11.72
C VAL A 93 -9.63 -2.19 -11.98
N GLU A 94 -9.71 -1.55 -13.14
CA GLU A 94 -10.93 -0.96 -13.65
C GLU A 94 -11.30 -1.60 -14.97
N TRP A 95 -12.55 -2.05 -15.09
CA TRP A 95 -13.05 -2.66 -16.30
C TRP A 95 -14.34 -1.97 -16.75
N ASP A 96 -14.29 -1.36 -17.94
CA ASP A 96 -15.44 -0.75 -18.57
C ASP A 96 -16.35 -1.83 -19.17
N VAL A 97 -17.58 -1.89 -18.71
CA VAL A 97 -18.55 -2.90 -19.14
C VAL A 97 -19.11 -2.52 -20.50
N ALA A 98 -18.69 -3.21 -21.55
CA ALA A 98 -19.10 -2.91 -22.93
C ALA A 98 -20.62 -2.96 -23.16
N ALA A 99 -21.36 -3.79 -22.40
CA ALA A 99 -22.80 -3.93 -22.50
C ALA A 99 -23.60 -2.77 -21.87
N LEU A 100 -22.95 -1.93 -21.03
CA LEU A 100 -23.60 -0.81 -20.35
C LEU A 100 -22.66 0.41 -20.35
N GLU A 101 -22.92 1.32 -21.30
CA GLU A 101 -22.14 2.53 -21.45
C GLU A 101 -22.12 3.34 -20.13
N GLY A 102 -20.93 3.79 -19.76
CA GLY A 102 -20.68 4.54 -18.52
C GLY A 102 -20.48 3.70 -17.26
N LEU A 103 -20.71 2.38 -17.31
CA LEU A 103 -20.43 1.51 -16.16
C LEU A 103 -18.99 1.01 -16.20
N THR A 104 -18.29 1.20 -15.08
CA THR A 104 -16.98 0.62 -14.81
C THR A 104 -17.05 -0.22 -13.53
N LEU A 105 -16.57 -1.45 -13.58
CA LEU A 105 -16.32 -2.25 -12.39
C LEU A 105 -14.94 -1.93 -11.86
N VAL A 106 -14.81 -1.88 -10.53
CA VAL A 106 -13.58 -1.52 -9.83
C VAL A 106 -13.24 -2.61 -8.84
N GLY A 107 -11.99 -3.04 -8.82
CA GLY A 107 -11.47 -3.98 -7.83
C GLY A 107 -10.11 -3.54 -7.33
N ASP A 108 -9.90 -3.57 -6.01
CA ASP A 108 -8.63 -3.26 -5.39
C ASP A 108 -8.20 -4.40 -4.48
N LEU A 109 -6.92 -4.74 -4.55
CA LEU A 109 -6.28 -5.72 -3.69
C LEU A 109 -5.06 -5.09 -3.06
N ALA A 110 -4.94 -5.18 -1.74
CA ALA A 110 -3.78 -4.75 -0.99
C ALA A 110 -3.26 -5.89 -0.13
N TYR A 111 -1.95 -6.11 -0.18
CA TYR A 111 -1.24 -7.05 0.66
C TYR A 111 -0.14 -6.35 1.45
N THR A 112 -0.07 -6.64 2.73
CA THR A 112 1.04 -6.24 3.62
C THR A 112 1.56 -7.46 4.34
N GLY A 113 2.84 -7.74 4.23
CA GLY A 113 3.49 -8.84 4.93
C GLY A 113 3.58 -8.59 6.44
N ALA A 114 3.99 -9.60 7.18
CA ALA A 114 4.11 -9.55 8.64
C ALA A 114 5.05 -8.44 9.12
N GLN A 115 4.67 -7.78 10.22
CA GLN A 115 5.39 -6.68 10.85
C GLN A 115 5.74 -7.01 12.30
N PHE A 116 6.88 -6.55 12.79
CA PHE A 116 7.22 -6.63 14.20
C PHE A 116 6.62 -5.46 14.98
N VAL A 117 6.20 -5.75 16.21
CA VAL A 117 5.59 -4.79 17.14
C VAL A 117 6.62 -4.26 18.14
N ASP A 118 7.71 -4.99 18.32
CA ASP A 118 8.81 -4.65 19.23
C ASP A 118 10.18 -4.60 18.53
N GLN A 119 11.10 -3.80 19.05
CA GLN A 119 12.46 -3.67 18.51
C GLN A 119 13.27 -4.96 18.60
N ALA A 120 12.97 -5.82 19.57
CA ALA A 120 13.65 -7.11 19.75
C ALA A 120 13.20 -8.19 18.75
N ASN A 121 12.21 -7.88 17.91
CA ASN A 121 11.62 -8.79 16.91
C ASN A 121 11.04 -10.09 17.49
N ARG A 122 10.53 -10.04 18.72
CA ARG A 122 9.90 -11.17 19.42
C ARG A 122 8.40 -11.27 19.15
N LEU A 123 7.74 -10.10 19.06
CA LEU A 123 6.31 -9.99 18.82
C LEU A 123 6.04 -9.52 17.39
N ARG A 124 5.11 -10.17 16.70
CA ARG A 124 4.75 -9.78 15.34
C ARG A 124 3.25 -9.90 15.10
N ILE A 125 2.72 -9.04 14.24
CA ILE A 125 1.42 -9.24 13.62
C ILE A 125 1.59 -10.00 12.29
N PRO A 126 0.66 -10.90 11.94
CA PRO A 126 0.70 -11.62 10.67
C PRO A 126 0.44 -10.65 9.50
N GLY A 127 0.87 -11.05 8.31
CA GLY A 127 0.50 -10.35 7.07
C GLY A 127 -1.00 -10.50 6.77
N TRP A 128 -1.50 -9.57 5.97
CA TRP A 128 -2.91 -9.53 5.60
C TRP A 128 -3.10 -9.18 4.14
N THR A 129 -4.26 -9.57 3.62
CA THR A 129 -4.77 -9.14 2.31
C THR A 129 -6.13 -8.50 2.51
N ARG A 130 -6.38 -7.36 1.88
CA ARG A 130 -7.68 -6.72 1.79
C ARG A 130 -8.11 -6.64 0.32
N THR A 131 -9.37 -6.94 0.08
CA THR A 131 -10.00 -6.79 -1.23
C THR A 131 -11.19 -5.86 -1.10
N ASP A 132 -11.23 -4.85 -1.98
CA ASP A 132 -12.33 -3.91 -2.10
C ASP A 132 -12.95 -4.09 -3.49
N LEU A 133 -14.27 -4.04 -3.61
CA LEU A 133 -14.98 -4.12 -4.88
C LEU A 133 -15.94 -2.96 -5.00
N GLY A 134 -16.06 -2.42 -6.21
CA GLY A 134 -16.91 -1.28 -6.44
C GLY A 134 -17.40 -1.19 -7.89
N LEU A 135 -18.24 -0.22 -8.09
CA LEU A 135 -18.68 0.21 -9.40
C LEU A 135 -18.70 1.74 -9.48
N ARG A 136 -18.47 2.24 -10.68
CA ARG A 136 -18.60 3.65 -11.04
C ARG A 136 -19.53 3.74 -12.24
N TYR A 137 -20.55 4.58 -12.15
CA TYR A 137 -21.48 4.81 -13.25
C TYR A 137 -21.49 6.29 -13.64
N ALA A 138 -20.95 6.59 -14.80
CA ALA A 138 -20.94 7.91 -15.39
C ALA A 138 -22.19 8.08 -16.28
N THR A 139 -23.02 9.07 -15.99
CA THR A 139 -24.28 9.32 -16.68
C THR A 139 -24.58 10.82 -16.75
N ARG A 140 -25.75 11.18 -17.26
CA ARG A 140 -26.29 12.54 -17.19
C ARG A 140 -27.65 12.53 -16.51
N ILE A 141 -27.78 13.36 -15.48
CA ILE A 141 -29.03 13.57 -14.77
C ILE A 141 -29.43 15.05 -14.92
N ALA A 142 -30.61 15.29 -15.44
CA ALA A 142 -31.09 16.67 -15.75
C ALA A 142 -30.11 17.48 -16.62
N GLY A 143 -29.44 16.80 -17.61
CA GLY A 143 -28.47 17.43 -18.50
C GLY A 143 -27.07 17.61 -17.94
N ARG A 144 -26.85 17.37 -16.64
CA ARG A 144 -25.56 17.53 -15.95
C ARG A 144 -24.80 16.20 -15.88
N LYS A 145 -23.51 16.27 -16.12
CA LYS A 145 -22.64 15.08 -15.94
C LYS A 145 -22.68 14.65 -14.49
N THR A 146 -23.02 13.41 -14.26
CA THR A 146 -23.16 12.83 -12.91
C THR A 146 -22.39 11.54 -12.83
N THR A 147 -21.59 11.37 -11.80
CA THR A 147 -20.87 10.13 -11.53
C THR A 147 -21.35 9.56 -10.19
N LEU A 148 -21.92 8.37 -10.25
CA LEU A 148 -22.31 7.59 -9.07
C LEU A 148 -21.20 6.55 -8.77
N ARG A 149 -20.89 6.35 -7.50
CA ARG A 149 -19.96 5.30 -7.05
C ARG A 149 -20.57 4.54 -5.89
N ALA A 150 -20.36 3.23 -5.92
CA ALA A 150 -20.65 2.35 -4.79
C ALA A 150 -19.46 1.42 -4.59
N THR A 151 -18.97 1.30 -3.36
CA THR A 151 -17.81 0.47 -3.03
C THR A 151 -18.08 -0.31 -1.76
N VAL A 152 -17.70 -1.57 -1.75
CA VAL A 152 -17.62 -2.41 -0.56
C VAL A 152 -16.15 -2.58 -0.24
N GLN A 153 -15.71 -1.95 0.84
CA GLN A 153 -14.35 -2.11 1.36
C GLN A 153 -14.28 -3.34 2.26
N ASN A 154 -13.14 -4.03 2.22
CA ASN A 154 -12.92 -5.28 2.97
C ASN A 154 -14.06 -6.28 2.74
N VAL A 155 -14.28 -6.66 1.48
CA VAL A 155 -15.39 -7.54 1.04
C VAL A 155 -15.45 -8.85 1.85
N ALA A 156 -14.28 -9.40 2.18
CA ALA A 156 -14.17 -10.65 2.95
C ALA A 156 -14.42 -10.46 4.46
N ASP A 157 -14.68 -9.23 4.94
CA ASP A 157 -14.79 -8.86 6.36
C ASP A 157 -13.62 -9.40 7.19
N ARG A 158 -12.41 -9.32 6.63
CA ARG A 158 -11.22 -9.86 7.27
C ARG A 158 -10.89 -9.07 8.53
N LYS A 159 -10.77 -9.77 9.64
CA LYS A 159 -10.33 -9.22 10.93
C LYS A 159 -8.82 -9.41 11.04
N ALA A 160 -8.07 -8.32 11.04
CA ALA A 160 -6.62 -8.33 11.12
C ALA A 160 -6.12 -7.05 11.80
N TRP A 161 -4.86 -7.08 12.22
CA TRP A 161 -4.11 -5.87 12.57
C TRP A 161 -3.53 -5.27 11.29
N ALA A 162 -4.00 -4.08 10.91
CA ALA A 162 -3.65 -3.47 9.63
C ALA A 162 -2.27 -2.82 9.64
N GLY A 163 -1.79 -2.36 10.79
CA GLY A 163 -0.51 -1.68 10.88
C GLY A 163 0.05 -1.59 12.28
N VAL A 164 1.32 -1.23 12.32
CA VAL A 164 2.08 -0.98 13.55
C VAL A 164 2.74 0.38 13.44
N THR A 165 2.55 1.22 14.45
CA THR A 165 3.27 2.51 14.55
C THR A 165 4.73 2.30 14.95
N SER A 166 5.56 3.32 14.77
CA SER A 166 6.99 3.26 15.12
C SER A 166 7.27 3.00 16.60
N TRP A 167 6.29 3.19 17.48
CA TRP A 167 6.38 2.90 18.92
C TRP A 167 5.60 1.65 19.35
N GLY A 168 5.17 0.80 18.38
CA GLY A 168 4.60 -0.51 18.66
C GLY A 168 3.08 -0.54 18.88
N ALA A 169 2.35 0.58 18.76
CA ALA A 169 0.90 0.54 18.79
C ALA A 169 0.36 -0.11 17.52
N VAL A 170 -0.69 -0.93 17.66
CA VAL A 170 -1.32 -1.64 16.54
C VAL A 170 -2.68 -1.04 16.21
N SER A 171 -3.02 -1.01 14.93
CA SER A 171 -4.30 -0.52 14.44
C SER A 171 -5.10 -1.67 13.84
N PRO A 172 -6.39 -1.84 14.17
CA PRO A 172 -7.23 -2.84 13.54
C PRO A 172 -7.52 -2.47 12.09
N MET A 173 -7.79 -3.48 11.26
CA MET A 173 -8.33 -3.30 9.93
C MET A 173 -9.75 -2.75 10.01
N ILE A 174 -10.12 -1.89 9.06
CA ILE A 174 -11.51 -1.45 8.94
C ILE A 174 -12.41 -2.68 8.69
N PRO A 175 -13.59 -2.74 9.32
CA PRO A 175 -14.57 -3.78 9.01
C PRO A 175 -15.10 -3.63 7.60
N ARG A 176 -15.88 -4.60 7.11
CA ARG A 176 -16.62 -4.43 5.85
C ARG A 176 -17.43 -3.14 5.91
N THR A 177 -17.18 -2.26 4.96
CA THR A 177 -17.79 -0.93 4.92
C THR A 177 -18.37 -0.67 3.55
N PHE A 178 -19.59 -0.17 3.51
CA PHE A 178 -20.26 0.23 2.28
C PHE A 178 -20.16 1.75 2.14
N VAL A 179 -19.68 2.19 1.00
CA VAL A 179 -19.53 3.61 0.67
C VAL A 179 -20.28 3.91 -0.61
N VAL A 180 -21.14 4.93 -0.59
CA VAL A 180 -21.85 5.42 -1.78
C VAL A 180 -21.59 6.90 -1.91
N SER A 181 -21.32 7.36 -3.13
CA SER A 181 -21.13 8.80 -3.41
C SER A 181 -21.69 9.16 -4.78
N ALA A 182 -22.07 10.44 -4.90
CA ALA A 182 -22.49 11.07 -6.15
C ALA A 182 -21.72 12.38 -6.36
N SER A 183 -21.20 12.58 -7.57
CA SER A 183 -20.58 13.83 -8.03
C SER A 183 -21.39 14.39 -9.18
N VAL A 184 -21.68 15.69 -9.16
CA VAL A 184 -22.40 16.40 -10.23
C VAL A 184 -21.58 17.59 -10.66
N ASP A 185 -21.34 17.74 -11.97
CA ASP A 185 -20.68 18.90 -12.57
C ASP A 185 -21.74 19.99 -12.85
N PHE A 186 -21.48 21.20 -12.37
CA PHE A 186 -22.38 22.36 -12.54
C PHE A 186 -21.92 23.26 -13.67
#